data_1317da14f6693c0d1ef539c7e1b6907d
#
_entry.id   1317da14f6693c0d1ef539c7e1b6907d
#
_cell.length_a   1.000
_cell.length_b   1.000
_cell.length_c   1.000
_cell.angle_alpha   90.00
_cell.angle_beta   90.00
_cell.angle_gamma   90.00
#
_symmetry.space_group_name_H-M   'P 1'
#
loop_
_entity.id
_entity.type
_entity.pdbx_description
1 polymer ?
#
loop_
_entity_poly.entity_id
_entity_poly.type
_entity_poly.pdbx_seq_one_letter_code
_entity_poly.pdbx_strand_id
1 'polypeptide(L)'
;MRPHDRTAVRKRRKWLALVCLGATAVLLPAGAMAKDAGACTPGTTLRLSAPESSQGSLLLIEVKSAKPLVEVQGDWDGRSVPFWREVASEAQRKGLLGVDLEKEPGEYELKITGQLASGGKISCMARVTVRKGRFAMEKLQVGKQFVEPSPEQIKRADEERQKLRDIFDHVTPERLWDGKFRIPLDGVTTGSNFGRRRILNGNPGSPHGGMDLPGATGTPVHAAQRGRVVLAEELFFAGNTVVVDHGLGIYTFYGHLSEIDAKVGDDLEAGTVLGKVGATGRVTGPHLHWGLTVERARVNPLQLVTLFGNSSGKAARQKSSKPRTN
;
A
#
# COMPACT_ATOMS: atom_id res chain seq x y z
N MET A 1 62.94 -1.72 -60.49
CA MET A 1 63.70 -0.50 -60.17
C MET A 1 62.88 0.34 -59.18
N ARG A 2 63.43 0.60 -58.01
CA ARG A 2 62.98 1.62 -57.02
C ARG A 2 63.27 3.04 -57.62
N PRO A 3 62.76 4.22 -57.02
CA PRO A 3 62.56 4.46 -55.57
C PRO A 3 61.27 5.28 -55.17
N HIS A 4 60.99 5.21 -53.88
CA HIS A 4 60.68 6.21 -52.85
C HIS A 4 60.07 7.56 -53.23
N ASP A 5 58.95 7.90 -52.64
CA ASP A 5 58.90 9.09 -51.83
C ASP A 5 57.90 9.05 -50.66
N ARG A 6 58.28 9.67 -49.52
CA ARG A 6 57.58 9.74 -48.26
C ARG A 6 56.91 11.13 -48.14
N THR A 7 55.65 11.19 -47.90
CA THR A 7 55.07 12.39 -47.32
C THR A 7 54.17 12.05 -46.14
N ALA A 8 54.54 12.53 -44.99
CA ALA A 8 53.91 12.40 -43.71
C ALA A 8 52.63 13.23 -43.64
N VAL A 9 51.47 12.61 -43.36
CA VAL A 9 50.25 13.33 -43.04
C VAL A 9 50.00 13.29 -41.54
N ARG A 10 50.07 14.47 -40.95
CA ARG A 10 49.90 14.80 -39.55
C ARG A 10 48.43 14.55 -39.14
N LYS A 11 48.13 13.48 -38.37
CA LYS A 11 46.82 13.22 -37.77
C LYS A 11 46.58 14.20 -36.63
N ARG A 12 45.67 15.16 -36.84
CA ARG A 12 45.09 15.98 -35.77
C ARG A 12 44.11 15.09 -34.95
N ARG A 13 44.48 14.79 -33.72
CA ARG A 13 43.58 14.20 -32.71
C ARG A 13 42.55 15.25 -32.31
N LYS A 14 41.27 15.07 -32.71
CA LYS A 14 40.15 15.78 -32.12
C LYS A 14 39.82 15.10 -30.80
N TRP A 15 39.99 15.80 -29.71
CA TRP A 15 39.48 15.41 -28.40
C TRP A 15 37.96 15.61 -28.42
N LEU A 16 37.20 14.54 -28.41
CA LEU A 16 35.75 14.59 -28.02
C LEU A 16 35.71 14.64 -26.50
N ALA A 17 35.33 15.78 -25.97
CA ALA A 17 34.94 15.89 -24.56
C ALA A 17 33.61 15.18 -24.38
N LEU A 18 33.64 14.05 -23.70
CA LEU A 18 32.46 13.31 -23.25
C LEU A 18 31.87 14.07 -22.05
N VAL A 19 30.82 14.87 -22.29
CA VAL A 19 30.04 15.48 -21.21
C VAL A 19 29.18 14.38 -20.60
N CYS A 20 29.65 13.79 -19.50
CA CYS A 20 28.83 12.96 -18.63
C CYS A 20 27.80 13.86 -17.93
N LEU A 21 26.58 13.92 -18.45
CA LEU A 21 25.44 14.40 -17.67
C LEU A 21 25.19 13.38 -16.53
N GLY A 22 25.76 13.70 -15.38
CA GLY A 22 25.43 13.01 -14.15
C GLY A 22 23.96 13.29 -13.81
N ALA A 23 23.09 12.31 -13.99
CA ALA A 23 21.78 12.31 -13.39
C ALA A 23 21.96 12.21 -11.87
N THR A 24 21.96 13.35 -11.19
CA THR A 24 21.83 13.39 -9.72
C THR A 24 20.43 12.89 -9.37
N ALA A 25 20.33 11.61 -9.07
CA ALA A 25 19.17 11.07 -8.37
C ALA A 25 19.11 11.79 -7.02
N VAL A 26 18.16 12.72 -6.87
CA VAL A 26 17.81 13.32 -5.60
C VAL A 26 17.19 12.19 -4.76
N LEU A 27 18.01 11.50 -3.99
CA LEU A 27 17.57 10.63 -2.90
C LEU A 27 16.90 11.55 -1.85
N LEU A 28 15.58 11.65 -1.91
CA LEU A 28 14.82 12.23 -0.80
C LEU A 28 15.08 11.37 0.44
N PRO A 29 15.51 11.95 1.56
CA PRO A 29 15.72 11.18 2.79
C PRO A 29 14.38 10.57 3.23
N ALA A 30 14.35 9.24 3.34
CA ALA A 30 13.26 8.52 3.97
C ALA A 30 13.12 9.01 5.42
N GLY A 31 12.02 9.71 5.75
CA GLY A 31 11.70 10.11 7.11
C GLY A 31 11.45 11.61 7.34
N ALA A 32 11.36 12.43 6.31
CA ALA A 32 10.88 13.80 6.49
C ALA A 32 9.37 13.77 6.77
N MET A 33 8.98 13.76 8.04
CA MET A 33 7.62 14.14 8.46
C MET A 33 7.39 15.56 7.97
N ALA A 34 6.33 15.77 7.17
CA ALA A 34 5.99 17.08 6.67
C ALA A 34 5.73 18.07 7.84
N LYS A 35 5.92 19.36 7.59
CA LYS A 35 5.59 20.46 8.52
C LYS A 35 4.19 20.28 9.09
N ASP A 36 3.92 20.91 10.24
CA ASP A 36 2.59 20.98 10.83
C ASP A 36 1.54 21.29 9.74
N ALA A 37 0.64 20.33 9.51
CA ALA A 37 -0.17 20.30 8.29
C ALA A 37 -1.49 21.07 8.43
N GLY A 38 -1.80 21.66 9.62
CA GLY A 38 -3.09 22.27 9.82
C GLY A 38 -3.23 23.17 11.04
N ALA A 39 -4.36 23.86 11.13
CA ALA A 39 -4.75 24.62 12.32
C ALA A 39 -5.28 23.67 13.40
N CYS A 40 -4.69 23.73 14.60
CA CYS A 40 -5.09 22.91 15.74
C CYS A 40 -5.40 23.76 16.97
N THR A 41 -6.14 23.18 17.92
CA THR A 41 -6.26 23.69 19.29
C THR A 41 -4.88 23.88 19.90
N PRO A 42 -4.60 24.98 20.65
CA PRO A 42 -3.32 25.23 21.30
C PRO A 42 -2.78 24.02 22.08
N GLY A 43 -1.49 23.72 21.91
CA GLY A 43 -0.84 22.55 22.51
C GLY A 43 -1.09 21.23 21.79
N THR A 44 -1.73 21.26 20.62
CA THR A 44 -1.92 20.09 19.73
C THR A 44 -1.26 20.35 18.39
N THR A 45 -0.66 19.32 17.79
CA THR A 45 -0.07 19.35 16.45
C THR A 45 -0.61 18.21 15.60
N LEU A 46 -0.80 18.48 14.31
CA LEU A 46 -1.21 17.50 13.30
C LEU A 46 -0.14 17.42 12.22
N ARG A 47 0.34 16.20 11.95
CA ARG A 47 1.31 15.93 10.90
C ARG A 47 0.76 14.89 9.93
N LEU A 48 1.03 15.10 8.65
CA LEU A 48 0.76 14.16 7.58
C LEU A 48 2.08 13.69 6.98
N SER A 49 2.17 12.42 6.58
CA SER A 49 3.36 11.90 5.87
C SER A 49 3.58 12.63 4.53
N ALA A 50 2.51 13.15 3.92
CA ALA A 50 2.56 14.05 2.77
C ALA A 50 1.27 14.90 2.73
N PRO A 51 1.32 16.23 2.57
CA PRO A 51 0.14 17.07 2.41
C PRO A 51 -0.49 16.96 1.01
N GLU A 52 0.29 16.51 0.02
CA GLU A 52 -0.15 16.21 -1.34
C GLU A 52 -0.01 14.72 -1.59
N SER A 53 -1.04 14.12 -2.16
CA SER A 53 -1.10 12.70 -2.41
C SER A 53 -1.73 12.41 -3.77
N SER A 54 -1.43 11.29 -4.37
CA SER A 54 -2.05 10.86 -5.62
C SER A 54 -3.18 9.87 -5.36
N GLN A 55 -4.04 9.68 -6.34
CA GLN A 55 -4.98 8.56 -6.36
C GLN A 55 -4.26 7.24 -6.04
N GLY A 56 -4.86 6.39 -5.22
CA GLY A 56 -4.31 5.11 -4.78
C GLY A 56 -3.21 5.20 -3.72
N SER A 57 -3.05 6.34 -3.06
CA SER A 57 -2.01 6.55 -2.04
C SER A 57 -2.51 6.31 -0.62
N LEU A 58 -1.55 6.07 0.28
CA LEU A 58 -1.75 5.90 1.72
C LEU A 58 -0.98 6.98 2.48
N LEU A 59 -1.65 7.66 3.40
CA LEU A 59 -1.08 8.70 4.25
C LEU A 59 -1.07 8.26 5.70
N LEU A 60 0.05 8.47 6.38
CA LEU A 60 0.14 8.38 7.83
C LEU A 60 -0.20 9.74 8.44
N ILE A 61 -1.11 9.73 9.40
CA ILE A 61 -1.53 10.88 10.19
C ILE A 61 -0.94 10.73 11.59
N GLU A 62 -0.38 11.78 12.13
CA GLU A 62 0.11 11.82 13.51
C GLU A 62 -0.48 13.04 14.22
N VAL A 63 -1.16 12.78 15.34
CA VAL A 63 -1.67 13.80 16.26
C VAL A 63 -0.88 13.73 17.55
N LYS A 64 -0.27 14.84 17.95
CA LYS A 64 0.40 14.99 19.26
C LYS A 64 -0.23 16.10 20.04
N SER A 65 -0.38 15.88 21.35
CA SER A 65 -0.86 16.87 22.30
C SER A 65 0.15 17.07 23.43
N ALA A 66 0.13 18.23 24.05
CA ALA A 66 0.90 18.49 25.28
C ALA A 66 0.38 17.69 26.49
N LYS A 67 -0.82 17.13 26.42
CA LYS A 67 -1.49 16.35 27.48
C LYS A 67 -1.92 14.99 26.93
N PRO A 68 -2.11 13.97 27.79
CA PRO A 68 -2.60 12.66 27.36
C PRO A 68 -3.93 12.75 26.61
N LEU A 69 -4.05 11.95 25.55
CA LEU A 69 -5.24 11.83 24.69
C LEU A 69 -6.01 10.55 25.11
N VAL A 70 -7.32 10.66 25.27
CA VAL A 70 -8.19 9.50 25.51
C VAL A 70 -8.66 8.96 24.17
N GLU A 71 -9.28 9.81 23.38
CA GLU A 71 -9.90 9.47 22.11
C GLU A 71 -9.47 10.47 21.02
N VAL A 72 -9.22 9.96 19.82
CA VAL A 72 -9.02 10.77 18.61
C VAL A 72 -9.72 10.10 17.45
N GLN A 73 -10.46 10.88 16.69
CA GLN A 73 -11.19 10.45 15.51
C GLN A 73 -10.97 11.44 14.38
N GLY A 74 -10.87 10.95 13.17
CA GLY A 74 -10.81 11.75 11.95
C GLY A 74 -12.08 11.63 11.14
N ASP A 75 -12.38 12.66 10.38
CA ASP A 75 -13.34 12.65 9.27
C ASP A 75 -12.67 13.18 8.01
N TRP A 76 -12.77 12.41 6.94
CA TRP A 76 -12.29 12.81 5.63
C TRP A 76 -13.31 12.49 4.56
N ASP A 77 -13.96 13.53 4.05
CA ASP A 77 -14.98 13.41 3.02
C ASP A 77 -16.14 12.48 3.43
N GLY A 78 -16.60 12.63 4.70
CA GLY A 78 -17.67 11.82 5.29
C GLY A 78 -17.28 10.39 5.65
N ARG A 79 -16.00 10.03 5.57
CA ARG A 79 -15.47 8.74 6.02
C ARG A 79 -14.74 8.91 7.34
N SER A 80 -15.02 8.01 8.28
CA SER A 80 -14.29 7.95 9.55
C SER A 80 -12.85 7.53 9.29
N VAL A 81 -11.88 8.17 9.96
CA VAL A 81 -10.48 7.76 9.98
C VAL A 81 -10.15 7.37 11.41
N PRO A 82 -10.00 6.06 11.70
CA PRO A 82 -9.69 5.59 13.04
C PRO A 82 -8.24 5.86 13.41
N PHE A 83 -8.03 6.03 14.73
CA PHE A 83 -6.72 6.28 15.29
C PHE A 83 -6.36 5.23 16.33
N TRP A 84 -5.08 4.89 16.41
CA TRP A 84 -4.54 4.01 17.45
C TRP A 84 -3.53 4.75 18.34
N ARG A 85 -3.36 4.24 19.53
CA ARG A 85 -2.34 4.69 20.48
C ARG A 85 -1.01 4.01 20.19
N GLU A 86 0.08 4.76 20.17
CA GLU A 86 1.42 4.21 20.24
C GLU A 86 1.74 3.82 21.67
N VAL A 87 2.35 2.64 21.87
CA VAL A 87 2.67 2.10 23.20
C VAL A 87 3.57 3.06 24.01
N ALA A 88 4.45 3.79 23.33
CA ALA A 88 5.42 4.69 23.95
C ALA A 88 4.84 6.06 24.38
N SER A 89 3.59 6.41 24.02
CA SER A 89 3.07 7.75 24.30
C SER A 89 1.55 7.81 24.44
N GLU A 90 1.11 8.26 25.59
CA GLU A 90 -0.31 8.56 25.81
C GLU A 90 -0.77 9.86 25.14
N ALA A 91 0.15 10.73 24.81
CA ALA A 91 -0.12 12.03 24.17
C ALA A 91 -0.04 11.98 22.64
N GLN A 92 0.10 10.81 22.04
CA GLN A 92 0.21 10.62 20.60
C GLN A 92 -0.81 9.61 20.10
N ARG A 93 -1.40 9.93 18.94
CA ARG A 93 -2.25 9.01 18.16
C ARG A 93 -1.81 9.01 16.72
N LYS A 94 -1.89 7.86 16.09
CA LYS A 94 -1.66 7.69 14.65
C LYS A 94 -2.89 7.16 13.97
N GLY A 95 -3.09 7.54 12.71
CA GLY A 95 -4.15 7.05 11.84
C GLY A 95 -3.63 6.82 10.43
N LEU A 96 -4.34 6.03 9.64
CA LEU A 96 -4.10 5.85 8.22
C LEU A 96 -5.25 6.42 7.41
N LEU A 97 -4.92 7.17 6.36
CA LEU A 97 -5.87 7.71 5.42
C LEU A 97 -5.60 7.13 4.03
N GLY A 98 -6.55 6.35 3.51
CA GLY A 98 -6.52 5.85 2.14
C GLY A 98 -7.13 6.85 1.17
N VAL A 99 -6.39 7.24 0.13
CA VAL A 99 -6.91 7.98 -1.02
C VAL A 99 -7.29 6.97 -2.09
N ASP A 100 -8.59 6.76 -2.32
CA ASP A 100 -9.03 5.75 -3.29
C ASP A 100 -8.42 5.97 -4.69
N LEU A 101 -8.20 4.87 -5.39
CA LEU A 101 -7.66 4.82 -6.75
C LEU A 101 -8.45 5.67 -7.75
N GLU A 102 -9.75 5.86 -7.52
CA GLU A 102 -10.65 6.65 -8.36
C GLU A 102 -11.17 7.92 -7.67
N LYS A 103 -10.55 8.33 -6.55
CA LYS A 103 -10.88 9.61 -5.90
C LYS A 103 -10.65 10.77 -6.87
N GLU A 104 -11.64 11.63 -7.05
CA GLU A 104 -11.50 12.80 -7.91
C GLU A 104 -10.33 13.69 -7.45
N PRO A 105 -9.48 14.18 -8.36
CA PRO A 105 -8.46 15.16 -8.00
C PRO A 105 -9.05 16.43 -7.46
N GLY A 106 -8.47 16.99 -6.39
CA GLY A 106 -9.00 18.19 -5.74
C GLY A 106 -8.41 18.39 -4.35
N GLU A 107 -8.92 19.37 -3.65
CA GLU A 107 -8.58 19.65 -2.25
C GLU A 107 -9.71 19.14 -1.34
N TYR A 108 -9.35 18.43 -0.29
CA TYR A 108 -10.26 17.83 0.68
C TYR A 108 -9.87 18.22 2.09
N GLU A 109 -10.84 18.49 2.93
CA GLU A 109 -10.62 18.74 4.34
C GLU A 109 -10.48 17.43 5.11
N LEU A 110 -9.46 17.37 5.97
CA LEU A 110 -9.30 16.35 7.01
C LEU A 110 -9.58 17.02 8.35
N LYS A 111 -10.67 16.63 9.01
CA LYS A 111 -11.05 17.10 10.34
C LYS A 111 -10.66 16.06 11.38
N ILE A 112 -9.97 16.48 12.41
CA ILE A 112 -9.60 15.64 13.55
C ILE A 112 -10.24 16.22 14.81
N THR A 113 -10.90 15.37 15.56
CA THR A 113 -11.45 15.71 16.89
C THR A 113 -10.95 14.71 17.91
N GLY A 114 -10.94 15.11 19.17
CA GLY A 114 -10.54 14.19 20.23
C GLY A 114 -10.74 14.79 21.62
N GLN A 115 -10.45 13.96 22.62
CA GLN A 115 -10.61 14.30 24.04
C GLN A 115 -9.29 14.09 24.79
N LEU A 116 -8.96 15.07 25.64
CA LEU A 116 -7.84 14.97 26.59
C LEU A 116 -8.27 14.24 27.85
N ALA A 117 -7.36 13.54 28.48
CA ALA A 117 -7.60 12.90 29.79
C ALA A 117 -8.03 13.90 30.87
N SER A 118 -7.69 15.20 30.72
CA SER A 118 -8.13 16.30 31.59
C SER A 118 -9.55 16.82 31.28
N GLY A 119 -10.31 16.20 30.34
CA GLY A 119 -11.66 16.60 29.95
C GLY A 119 -11.73 17.64 28.84
N GLY A 120 -10.62 18.27 28.44
CA GLY A 120 -10.59 19.24 27.34
C GLY A 120 -10.75 18.55 25.96
N LYS A 121 -11.32 19.27 25.00
CA LYS A 121 -11.45 18.81 23.62
C LYS A 121 -10.30 19.34 22.76
N ILE A 122 -9.88 18.55 21.78
CA ILE A 122 -8.97 18.98 20.71
C ILE A 122 -9.72 18.99 19.36
N SER A 123 -9.30 19.90 18.50
CA SER A 123 -9.75 19.96 17.12
C SER A 123 -8.57 20.38 16.25
N CYS A 124 -8.39 19.70 15.13
CA CYS A 124 -7.45 20.08 14.07
C CYS A 124 -8.15 20.01 12.73
N MET A 125 -7.69 20.86 11.78
CA MET A 125 -8.14 20.83 10.40
C MET A 125 -6.94 20.94 9.48
N ALA A 126 -6.86 20.05 8.51
CA ALA A 126 -5.81 20.06 7.47
C ALA A 126 -6.45 19.94 6.09
N ARG A 127 -5.72 20.38 5.06
CA ARG A 127 -6.06 20.12 3.66
C ARG A 127 -5.18 19.04 3.10
N VAL A 128 -5.79 18.10 2.39
CA VAL A 128 -5.13 17.07 1.61
C VAL A 128 -5.41 17.33 0.15
N THR A 129 -4.36 17.62 -0.63
CA THR A 129 -4.49 17.78 -2.08
C THR A 129 -4.35 16.42 -2.75
N VAL A 130 -5.42 15.97 -3.43
CA VAL A 130 -5.41 14.75 -4.23
C VAL A 130 -5.04 15.11 -5.67
N ARG A 131 -3.94 14.55 -6.16
CA ARG A 131 -3.48 14.70 -7.54
C ARG A 131 -3.89 13.50 -8.39
N LYS A 132 -4.07 13.72 -9.70
CA LYS A 132 -4.33 12.65 -10.65
C LYS A 132 -3.17 11.66 -10.67
N GLY A 133 -3.47 10.37 -10.49
CA GLY A 133 -2.50 9.29 -10.61
C GLY A 133 -2.03 9.10 -12.06
N ARG A 134 -0.76 8.74 -12.23
CA ARG A 134 -0.18 8.41 -13.55
C ARG A 134 -0.19 6.90 -13.72
N PHE A 135 -1.31 6.36 -14.22
CA PHE A 135 -1.50 4.94 -14.43
C PHE A 135 -1.36 4.58 -15.91
N ALA A 136 -0.49 3.61 -16.19
CA ALA A 136 -0.31 3.10 -17.55
C ALA A 136 -1.56 2.35 -18.02
N MET A 137 -1.76 2.27 -19.34
CA MET A 137 -2.76 1.39 -19.95
C MET A 137 -2.18 -0.01 -20.12
N GLU A 138 -3.02 -1.02 -19.94
CA GLU A 138 -2.68 -2.43 -20.09
C GLU A 138 -3.76 -3.12 -20.93
N LYS A 139 -3.33 -3.80 -22.00
CA LYS A 139 -4.25 -4.58 -22.86
C LYS A 139 -4.07 -6.05 -22.52
N LEU A 140 -5.15 -6.72 -22.14
CA LEU A 140 -5.14 -8.11 -21.72
C LEU A 140 -6.13 -8.93 -22.57
N GLN A 141 -5.74 -10.17 -22.87
CA GLN A 141 -6.63 -11.19 -23.42
C GLN A 141 -7.03 -12.13 -22.30
N VAL A 142 -8.32 -12.23 -22.03
CA VAL A 142 -8.91 -13.08 -20.99
C VAL A 142 -10.01 -13.95 -21.55
N GLY A 143 -10.43 -14.98 -20.84
CA GLY A 143 -11.53 -15.84 -21.24
C GLY A 143 -12.79 -15.02 -21.53
N LYS A 144 -13.54 -15.40 -22.60
CA LYS A 144 -14.71 -14.67 -23.09
C LYS A 144 -15.76 -14.44 -21.98
N GLN A 145 -15.98 -15.44 -21.11
CA GLN A 145 -16.91 -15.36 -19.97
C GLN A 145 -16.61 -14.23 -18.99
N PHE A 146 -15.39 -13.72 -18.96
CA PHE A 146 -15.01 -12.61 -18.08
C PHE A 146 -15.19 -11.21 -18.70
N VAL A 147 -15.53 -11.16 -19.99
CA VAL A 147 -15.82 -9.91 -20.75
C VAL A 147 -17.28 -9.85 -21.14
N GLU A 148 -17.85 -11.00 -21.49
CA GLU A 148 -19.25 -11.20 -21.84
C GLU A 148 -19.87 -12.28 -20.92
N PRO A 149 -20.03 -11.99 -19.63
CA PRO A 149 -20.59 -12.96 -18.69
C PRO A 149 -22.09 -13.19 -18.94
N SER A 150 -22.56 -14.41 -18.63
CA SER A 150 -24.00 -14.71 -18.68
C SER A 150 -24.77 -13.93 -17.60
N PRO A 151 -26.13 -13.83 -17.71
CA PRO A 151 -26.94 -13.19 -16.67
C PRO A 151 -26.70 -13.78 -15.27
N GLU A 152 -26.53 -15.10 -15.14
CA GLU A 152 -26.25 -15.79 -13.89
C GLU A 152 -24.86 -15.42 -13.35
N GLN A 153 -23.87 -15.31 -14.23
CA GLN A 153 -22.51 -14.88 -13.86
C GLN A 153 -22.47 -13.41 -13.43
N ILE A 154 -23.25 -12.54 -14.07
CA ILE A 154 -23.41 -11.14 -13.65
C ILE A 154 -24.02 -11.09 -12.26
N LYS A 155 -25.14 -11.81 -12.03
CA LYS A 155 -25.79 -11.88 -10.73
C LYS A 155 -24.83 -12.36 -9.64
N ARG A 156 -24.10 -13.47 -9.88
CA ARG A 156 -23.05 -13.96 -8.96
C ARG A 156 -22.01 -12.89 -8.65
N ALA A 157 -21.47 -12.25 -9.69
CA ALA A 157 -20.43 -11.21 -9.53
C ALA A 157 -20.95 -9.98 -8.75
N ASP A 158 -22.24 -9.64 -8.88
CA ASP A 158 -22.87 -8.54 -8.15
C ASP A 158 -23.07 -8.88 -6.68
N GLU A 159 -23.50 -10.10 -6.35
CA GLU A 159 -23.65 -10.63 -5.00
C GLU A 159 -22.28 -10.69 -4.30
N GLU A 160 -21.24 -11.20 -4.97
CA GLU A 160 -19.86 -11.22 -4.47
C GLU A 160 -19.31 -9.83 -4.23
N ARG A 161 -19.59 -8.88 -5.12
CA ARG A 161 -19.21 -7.47 -4.96
C ARG A 161 -19.90 -6.83 -3.77
N GLN A 162 -21.18 -7.16 -3.52
CA GLN A 162 -21.90 -6.68 -2.35
C GLN A 162 -21.29 -7.26 -1.06
N LYS A 163 -21.03 -8.56 -1.02
CA LYS A 163 -20.35 -9.23 0.11
C LYS A 163 -19.01 -8.55 0.44
N LEU A 164 -18.19 -8.27 -0.57
CA LEU A 164 -16.91 -7.57 -0.34
C LEU A 164 -17.11 -6.13 0.17
N ARG A 165 -18.14 -5.41 -0.32
CA ARG A 165 -18.47 -4.09 0.22
C ARG A 165 -18.83 -4.17 1.70
N ASP A 166 -19.70 -5.11 2.08
CA ASP A 166 -20.16 -5.29 3.46
C ASP A 166 -18.98 -5.64 4.39
N ILE A 167 -18.02 -6.46 3.92
CA ILE A 167 -16.77 -6.74 4.64
C ILE A 167 -15.94 -5.47 4.83
N PHE A 168 -15.71 -4.69 3.78
CA PHE A 168 -14.87 -3.50 3.85
C PHE A 168 -15.56 -2.31 4.54
N ASP A 169 -16.87 -2.36 4.69
CA ASP A 169 -17.67 -1.38 5.45
C ASP A 169 -17.58 -1.62 6.96
N HIS A 170 -17.25 -2.84 7.38
CA HIS A 170 -17.03 -3.15 8.78
C HIS A 170 -15.67 -2.59 9.23
N VAL A 171 -15.65 -1.96 10.40
CA VAL A 171 -14.42 -1.45 11.02
C VAL A 171 -14.24 -2.09 12.37
N THR A 172 -13.33 -3.05 12.45
CA THR A 172 -12.86 -3.62 13.73
C THR A 172 -12.12 -2.52 14.49
N PRO A 173 -12.57 -2.13 15.70
CA PRO A 173 -11.99 -0.97 16.39
C PRO A 173 -10.59 -1.22 16.94
N GLU A 174 -10.22 -2.48 17.14
CA GLU A 174 -8.90 -2.89 17.63
C GLU A 174 -7.89 -2.92 16.49
N ARG A 175 -6.67 -2.50 16.78
CA ARG A 175 -5.51 -2.73 15.93
C ARG A 175 -5.04 -4.17 16.10
N LEU A 176 -5.22 -5.02 15.08
CA LEU A 176 -4.83 -6.42 15.13
C LEU A 176 -3.37 -6.65 14.73
N TRP A 177 -2.74 -5.75 13.95
CA TRP A 177 -1.34 -5.88 13.54
C TRP A 177 -0.36 -5.34 14.58
N ASP A 178 0.88 -5.84 14.50
CA ASP A 178 2.01 -5.32 15.25
C ASP A 178 3.29 -5.33 14.40
N GLY A 179 4.04 -4.20 14.43
CA GLY A 179 5.29 -4.07 13.67
C GLY A 179 5.09 -3.90 12.16
N LYS A 180 5.91 -4.62 11.38
CA LYS A 180 6.08 -4.40 9.93
C LYS A 180 5.17 -5.27 9.10
N PHE A 181 4.55 -4.67 8.07
CA PHE A 181 3.94 -5.43 7.00
C PHE A 181 5.00 -5.99 6.04
N ARG A 182 4.75 -7.16 5.48
CA ARG A 182 5.62 -7.83 4.50
C ARG A 182 4.93 -7.99 3.15
N ILE A 183 5.72 -8.17 2.10
CA ILE A 183 5.22 -8.68 0.83
C ILE A 183 4.85 -10.16 1.02
N PRO A 184 3.68 -10.61 0.54
CA PRO A 184 3.18 -11.96 0.81
C PRO A 184 3.90 -13.09 0.06
N LEU A 185 4.80 -12.80 -0.87
CA LEU A 185 5.64 -13.77 -1.57
C LEU A 185 7.12 -13.54 -1.24
N ASP A 186 7.83 -14.62 -0.96
CA ASP A 186 9.27 -14.56 -0.73
C ASP A 186 10.04 -14.32 -2.03
N GLY A 187 11.14 -13.55 -1.95
CA GLY A 187 12.01 -13.26 -3.09
C GLY A 187 11.43 -12.31 -4.15
N VAL A 188 10.19 -11.86 -3.99
CA VAL A 188 9.56 -10.89 -4.90
C VAL A 188 9.88 -9.47 -4.44
N THR A 189 10.53 -8.72 -5.32
CA THR A 189 10.98 -7.35 -4.99
C THR A 189 10.07 -6.28 -5.52
N THR A 190 9.07 -6.57 -6.33
CA THR A 190 8.02 -5.65 -6.77
C THR A 190 7.72 -5.66 -8.27
N GLY A 191 6.45 -5.58 -8.63
CA GLY A 191 5.98 -5.02 -9.89
C GLY A 191 5.09 -3.83 -9.54
N SER A 192 5.06 -2.80 -10.35
CA SER A 192 4.14 -1.69 -10.14
C SER A 192 3.08 -1.72 -11.24
N ASN A 193 2.09 -2.56 -11.07
CA ASN A 193 0.92 -2.61 -11.96
C ASN A 193 -0.37 -2.16 -11.26
N PHE A 194 -0.28 -1.73 -10.00
CA PHE A 194 -1.39 -1.08 -9.30
C PHE A 194 -1.92 0.12 -10.10
N GLY A 195 -3.22 0.23 -10.20
CA GLY A 195 -3.91 1.35 -10.87
C GLY A 195 -3.90 1.30 -12.38
N ARG A 196 -3.26 0.33 -13.06
CA ARG A 196 -3.27 0.25 -14.50
C ARG A 196 -4.70 0.26 -15.05
N ARG A 197 -4.93 1.08 -16.08
CA ARG A 197 -6.19 1.13 -16.81
C ARG A 197 -6.25 -0.06 -17.76
N ARG A 198 -7.15 -1.00 -17.50
CA ARG A 198 -7.24 -2.25 -18.26
C ARG A 198 -8.15 -2.13 -19.47
N ILE A 199 -7.71 -2.71 -20.58
CA ILE A 199 -8.54 -2.97 -21.76
C ILE A 199 -8.56 -4.50 -21.92
N LEU A 200 -9.75 -5.09 -21.73
CA LEU A 200 -9.96 -6.53 -21.74
C LEU A 200 -10.60 -6.93 -23.06
N ASN A 201 -9.90 -7.71 -23.89
CA ASN A 201 -10.38 -8.13 -25.22
C ASN A 201 -10.89 -6.94 -26.08
N GLY A 202 -10.27 -5.76 -25.95
CA GLY A 202 -10.67 -4.54 -26.63
C GLY A 202 -11.68 -3.65 -25.89
N ASN A 203 -12.31 -4.12 -24.81
CA ASN A 203 -13.30 -3.38 -24.02
C ASN A 203 -12.66 -2.71 -22.79
N PRO A 204 -13.08 -1.49 -22.43
CA PRO A 204 -12.64 -0.86 -21.17
C PRO A 204 -13.01 -1.71 -19.96
N GLY A 205 -12.04 -1.95 -19.08
CA GLY A 205 -12.21 -2.64 -17.81
C GLY A 205 -11.97 -1.72 -16.61
N SER A 206 -12.32 -2.19 -15.44
CA SER A 206 -12.01 -1.48 -14.18
C SER A 206 -10.50 -1.34 -13.99
N PRO A 207 -10.03 -0.26 -13.35
CA PRO A 207 -8.63 -0.12 -12.97
C PRO A 207 -8.16 -1.28 -12.10
N HIS A 208 -6.88 -1.61 -12.18
CA HIS A 208 -6.29 -2.66 -11.35
C HIS A 208 -6.23 -2.23 -9.88
N GLY A 209 -7.12 -2.76 -9.04
CA GLY A 209 -7.29 -2.37 -7.64
C GLY A 209 -6.25 -2.93 -6.67
N GLY A 210 -5.30 -3.75 -7.14
CA GLY A 210 -4.22 -4.35 -6.36
C GLY A 210 -2.92 -4.40 -7.14
N MET A 211 -2.03 -5.26 -6.71
CA MET A 211 -0.74 -5.52 -7.36
C MET A 211 -0.65 -7.00 -7.72
N ASP A 212 -0.22 -7.30 -8.94
CA ASP A 212 0.05 -8.67 -9.35
C ASP A 212 1.53 -8.99 -9.08
N LEU A 213 1.76 -9.96 -8.22
CA LEU A 213 3.09 -10.44 -7.84
C LEU A 213 3.37 -11.75 -8.60
N PRO A 214 4.45 -11.81 -9.40
CA PRO A 214 4.77 -13.02 -10.15
C PRO A 214 5.12 -14.18 -9.22
N GLY A 215 4.59 -15.37 -9.51
CA GLY A 215 4.87 -16.58 -8.77
C GLY A 215 4.42 -17.81 -9.54
N ALA A 216 5.16 -18.91 -9.45
CA ALA A 216 4.73 -20.20 -10.01
C ALA A 216 3.52 -20.74 -9.24
N THR A 217 2.64 -21.47 -9.91
CA THR A 217 1.56 -22.20 -9.25
C THR A 217 2.12 -23.09 -8.13
N GLY A 218 1.49 -23.04 -6.97
CA GLY A 218 1.91 -23.79 -5.77
C GLY A 218 2.90 -23.04 -4.87
N THR A 219 3.41 -21.85 -5.28
CA THR A 219 4.26 -21.02 -4.40
C THR A 219 3.47 -20.62 -3.16
N PRO A 220 4.00 -20.80 -1.92
CA PRO A 220 3.31 -20.38 -0.70
C PRO A 220 3.01 -18.88 -0.66
N VAL A 221 1.80 -18.53 -0.26
CA VAL A 221 1.34 -17.16 -0.04
C VAL A 221 1.20 -16.92 1.46
N HIS A 222 1.87 -15.89 1.94
CA HIS A 222 1.92 -15.58 3.38
C HIS A 222 1.02 -14.40 3.74
N ALA A 223 0.45 -14.43 4.94
CA ALA A 223 -0.23 -13.27 5.52
C ALA A 223 0.75 -12.08 5.62
N ALA A 224 0.37 -10.94 5.08
CA ALA A 224 1.22 -9.74 5.08
C ALA A 224 1.50 -9.23 6.49
N GLN A 225 0.59 -9.47 7.42
CA GLN A 225 0.71 -9.17 8.85
C GLN A 225 -0.36 -9.94 9.63
N ARG A 226 -0.30 -9.91 10.98
CA ARG A 226 -1.31 -10.48 11.85
C ARG A 226 -2.69 -9.89 11.55
N GLY A 227 -3.71 -10.73 11.59
CA GLY A 227 -5.10 -10.35 11.36
C GLY A 227 -6.03 -11.54 11.40
N ARG A 228 -7.31 -11.28 11.18
CA ARG A 228 -8.37 -12.31 11.15
C ARG A 228 -8.86 -12.53 9.73
N VAL A 229 -9.01 -13.79 9.33
CA VAL A 229 -9.58 -14.15 8.04
C VAL A 229 -11.08 -13.86 8.05
N VAL A 230 -11.54 -13.01 7.14
CA VAL A 230 -12.96 -12.62 7.01
C VAL A 230 -13.62 -13.14 5.75
N LEU A 231 -12.82 -13.65 4.80
CA LEU A 231 -13.29 -14.34 3.60
C LEU A 231 -12.26 -15.38 3.16
N ALA A 232 -12.74 -16.59 2.79
CA ALA A 232 -11.92 -17.67 2.25
C ALA A 232 -12.81 -18.52 1.32
N GLU A 233 -12.96 -18.09 0.05
CA GLU A 233 -13.85 -18.74 -0.92
C GLU A 233 -13.46 -18.44 -2.36
N GLU A 234 -14.05 -19.14 -3.34
CA GLU A 234 -13.90 -18.84 -4.76
C GLU A 234 -14.84 -17.73 -5.18
N LEU A 235 -14.29 -16.67 -5.76
CA LEU A 235 -15.02 -15.57 -6.39
C LEU A 235 -14.91 -15.64 -7.92
N PHE A 236 -15.96 -15.22 -8.64
CA PHE A 236 -16.04 -15.31 -10.09
C PHE A 236 -14.86 -14.65 -10.83
N PHE A 237 -14.52 -13.41 -10.45
CA PHE A 237 -13.41 -12.70 -11.09
C PHE A 237 -12.06 -12.95 -10.42
N ALA A 238 -12.03 -13.05 -9.11
CA ALA A 238 -10.77 -13.15 -8.37
C ALA A 238 -10.31 -14.58 -8.12
N GLY A 239 -11.13 -15.59 -8.49
CA GLY A 239 -10.85 -16.99 -8.21
C GLY A 239 -10.79 -17.28 -6.71
N ASN A 240 -10.04 -18.30 -6.32
CA ASN A 240 -9.83 -18.61 -4.92
C ASN A 240 -9.21 -17.42 -4.19
N THR A 241 -9.89 -16.94 -3.17
CA THR A 241 -9.62 -15.66 -2.53
C THR A 241 -9.62 -15.79 -1.02
N VAL A 242 -8.66 -15.11 -0.40
CA VAL A 242 -8.62 -14.87 1.05
C VAL A 242 -8.60 -13.37 1.30
N VAL A 243 -9.38 -12.90 2.29
CA VAL A 243 -9.33 -11.52 2.80
C VAL A 243 -9.01 -11.58 4.30
N VAL A 244 -8.04 -10.78 4.71
CA VAL A 244 -7.60 -10.66 6.10
C VAL A 244 -7.90 -9.26 6.62
N ASP A 245 -8.65 -9.17 7.70
CA ASP A 245 -8.90 -7.96 8.48
C ASP A 245 -7.74 -7.75 9.47
N HIS A 246 -7.10 -6.61 9.38
CA HIS A 246 -6.03 -6.21 10.31
C HIS A 246 -6.53 -5.25 11.41
N GLY A 247 -7.82 -4.96 11.43
CA GLY A 247 -8.42 -3.94 12.30
C GLY A 247 -8.30 -2.52 11.76
N LEU A 248 -9.04 -1.61 12.35
CA LEU A 248 -9.08 -0.18 11.98
C LEU A 248 -9.40 0.06 10.50
N GLY A 249 -10.24 -0.79 9.87
CA GLY A 249 -10.63 -0.68 8.47
C GLY A 249 -9.54 -1.03 7.47
N ILE A 250 -8.48 -1.75 7.89
CA ILE A 250 -7.37 -2.18 7.05
C ILE A 250 -7.55 -3.64 6.66
N TYR A 251 -7.67 -3.90 5.35
CA TYR A 251 -7.87 -5.23 4.81
C TYR A 251 -6.84 -5.55 3.73
N THR A 252 -6.26 -6.75 3.77
CA THR A 252 -5.46 -7.29 2.66
C THR A 252 -6.22 -8.39 1.94
N PHE A 253 -6.08 -8.40 0.62
CA PHE A 253 -6.78 -9.28 -0.30
C PHE A 253 -5.76 -10.14 -1.07
N TYR A 254 -6.01 -11.45 -1.15
CA TYR A 254 -5.14 -12.42 -1.81
C TYR A 254 -5.99 -13.23 -2.80
N GLY A 255 -5.84 -12.96 -4.10
CA GLY A 255 -6.64 -13.58 -5.16
C GLY A 255 -5.85 -14.49 -6.08
N HIS A 256 -6.57 -15.21 -6.93
CA HIS A 256 -6.09 -16.15 -7.95
C HIS A 256 -5.36 -17.37 -7.38
N LEU A 257 -5.63 -17.74 -6.13
CA LEU A 257 -4.97 -18.85 -5.45
C LEU A 257 -5.30 -20.20 -6.12
N SER A 258 -4.36 -21.14 -6.13
CA SER A 258 -4.63 -22.53 -6.51
C SER A 258 -5.25 -23.32 -5.35
N GLU A 259 -4.92 -22.94 -4.12
CA GLU A 259 -5.37 -23.59 -2.89
C GLU A 259 -5.55 -22.54 -1.80
N ILE A 260 -6.60 -22.69 -0.98
CA ILE A 260 -6.86 -21.89 0.21
C ILE A 260 -6.56 -22.77 1.42
N ASP A 261 -5.57 -22.39 2.22
CA ASP A 261 -5.20 -23.13 3.44
C ASP A 261 -5.86 -22.53 4.70
N ALA A 262 -6.29 -21.27 4.64
CA ALA A 262 -6.94 -20.56 5.75
C ALA A 262 -8.47 -20.69 5.72
N LYS A 263 -9.12 -20.52 6.88
CA LYS A 263 -10.57 -20.54 7.03
C LYS A 263 -11.07 -19.23 7.63
N VAL A 264 -12.32 -18.86 7.33
CA VAL A 264 -12.97 -17.71 7.96
C VAL A 264 -12.98 -17.89 9.48
N GLY A 265 -12.55 -16.86 10.20
CA GLY A 265 -12.40 -16.85 11.64
C GLY A 265 -11.00 -17.19 12.16
N ASP A 266 -10.10 -17.67 11.30
CA ASP A 266 -8.71 -17.93 11.71
C ASP A 266 -7.99 -16.61 12.07
N ASP A 267 -7.31 -16.60 13.21
CA ASP A 267 -6.37 -15.56 13.59
C ASP A 267 -4.99 -15.94 13.06
N LEU A 268 -4.48 -15.18 12.11
CA LEU A 268 -3.19 -15.42 11.46
C LEU A 268 -2.10 -14.54 12.08
N GLU A 269 -0.92 -15.11 12.28
CA GLU A 269 0.30 -14.35 12.55
C GLU A 269 0.95 -13.87 11.24
N ALA A 270 1.80 -12.82 11.35
CA ALA A 270 2.57 -12.34 10.21
C ALA A 270 3.42 -13.46 9.60
N GLY A 271 3.28 -13.70 8.30
CA GLY A 271 4.03 -14.74 7.60
C GLY A 271 3.42 -16.15 7.65
N THR A 272 2.27 -16.35 8.29
CA THR A 272 1.53 -17.62 8.21
C THR A 272 1.12 -17.88 6.76
N VAL A 273 1.31 -19.10 6.28
CA VAL A 273 0.81 -19.51 4.94
C VAL A 273 -0.71 -19.55 4.98
N LEU A 274 -1.34 -18.85 4.04
CA LEU A 274 -2.81 -18.76 3.92
C LEU A 274 -3.35 -19.40 2.64
N GLY A 275 -2.45 -19.80 1.73
CA GLY A 275 -2.80 -20.43 0.46
C GLY A 275 -1.59 -20.50 -0.47
N LYS A 276 -1.82 -20.85 -1.72
CA LYS A 276 -0.78 -21.02 -2.74
C LYS A 276 -1.12 -20.23 -4.00
N VAL A 277 -0.09 -19.67 -4.66
CA VAL A 277 -0.24 -18.99 -5.97
C VAL A 277 -0.91 -19.92 -6.96
N GLY A 278 -1.81 -19.38 -7.75
CA GLY A 278 -2.51 -20.10 -8.81
C GLY A 278 -2.83 -19.24 -10.02
N ALA A 279 -3.84 -19.67 -10.76
CA ALA A 279 -4.36 -19.01 -11.94
C ALA A 279 -5.89 -19.15 -12.02
N THR A 280 -6.58 -19.13 -10.88
CA THR A 280 -8.05 -19.23 -10.82
C THR A 280 -8.70 -17.87 -11.10
N GLY A 281 -9.95 -17.86 -11.57
CA GLY A 281 -10.66 -16.63 -11.92
C GLY A 281 -10.16 -15.98 -13.22
N ARG A 282 -10.24 -14.64 -13.31
CA ARG A 282 -9.90 -13.86 -14.50
C ARG A 282 -8.42 -13.49 -14.55
N VAL A 283 -7.61 -14.34 -15.13
CA VAL A 283 -6.16 -14.17 -15.24
C VAL A 283 -5.63 -14.45 -16.65
N THR A 284 -4.41 -14.06 -16.93
CA THR A 284 -3.65 -14.39 -18.13
C THR A 284 -2.56 -15.45 -17.88
N GLY A 285 -2.28 -15.76 -16.64
CA GLY A 285 -1.28 -16.73 -16.20
C GLY A 285 -1.09 -16.71 -14.68
N PRO A 286 -0.27 -17.63 -14.12
CA PRO A 286 -0.08 -17.73 -12.67
C PRO A 286 0.54 -16.48 -12.06
N HIS A 287 -0.09 -15.95 -11.00
CA HIS A 287 0.41 -14.86 -10.17
C HIS A 287 -0.44 -14.74 -8.90
N LEU A 288 0.03 -14.00 -7.91
CA LEU A 288 -0.77 -13.57 -6.78
C LEU A 288 -1.30 -12.15 -7.05
N HIS A 289 -2.62 -11.98 -7.04
CA HIS A 289 -3.21 -10.66 -6.91
C HIS A 289 -3.24 -10.25 -5.44
N TRP A 290 -2.50 -9.19 -5.09
CA TRP A 290 -2.42 -8.66 -3.72
C TRP A 290 -3.03 -7.27 -3.64
N GLY A 291 -4.15 -7.14 -2.93
CA GLY A 291 -4.89 -5.89 -2.73
C GLY A 291 -4.73 -5.33 -1.32
N LEU A 292 -4.96 -4.03 -1.19
CA LEU A 292 -5.08 -3.33 0.08
C LEU A 292 -6.26 -2.38 0.03
N THR A 293 -7.13 -2.49 1.02
CA THR A 293 -8.24 -1.55 1.27
C THR A 293 -8.04 -0.90 2.64
N VAL A 294 -8.14 0.42 2.70
CA VAL A 294 -8.09 1.20 3.93
C VAL A 294 -9.30 2.11 3.96
N GLU A 295 -10.21 1.91 4.91
CA GLU A 295 -11.46 2.65 4.99
C GLU A 295 -12.19 2.70 3.62
N ARG A 296 -12.41 1.54 3.00
CA ARG A 296 -12.98 1.35 1.65
C ARG A 296 -12.13 1.86 0.49
N ALA A 297 -11.05 2.59 0.74
CA ALA A 297 -10.17 3.08 -0.31
C ALA A 297 -9.22 1.99 -0.80
N ARG A 298 -9.20 1.73 -2.11
CA ARG A 298 -8.22 0.87 -2.76
C ARG A 298 -6.91 1.63 -2.90
N VAL A 299 -5.87 1.15 -2.24
CA VAL A 299 -4.56 1.81 -2.19
C VAL A 299 -3.45 0.84 -2.57
N ASN A 300 -2.32 1.38 -2.99
CA ASN A 300 -1.17 0.57 -3.37
C ASN A 300 -0.59 -0.15 -2.13
N PRO A 301 -0.64 -1.49 -2.09
CA PRO A 301 -0.23 -2.26 -0.91
C PRO A 301 1.25 -2.11 -0.53
N LEU A 302 2.13 -1.78 -1.48
CA LEU A 302 3.54 -1.51 -1.17
C LEU A 302 3.74 -0.28 -0.27
N GLN A 303 2.81 0.67 -0.28
CA GLN A 303 2.92 1.83 0.60
C GLN A 303 2.76 1.44 2.07
N LEU A 304 1.94 0.42 2.36
CA LEU A 304 1.82 -0.13 3.71
C LEU A 304 3.17 -0.73 4.17
N VAL A 305 3.81 -1.54 3.31
CA VAL A 305 5.14 -2.10 3.58
C VAL A 305 6.18 -0.98 3.77
N THR A 306 6.14 0.07 2.96
CA THR A 306 7.07 1.19 3.05
C THR A 306 6.87 2.00 4.33
N LEU A 307 5.63 2.34 4.68
CA LEU A 307 5.31 3.14 5.86
C LEU A 307 5.70 2.45 7.17
N PHE A 308 5.47 1.15 7.27
CA PHE A 308 5.80 0.37 8.47
C PHE A 308 7.17 -0.31 8.40
N GLY A 309 7.77 -0.46 7.19
CA GLY A 309 9.09 -1.09 7.01
C GLY A 309 10.26 -0.24 7.50
N ASN A 310 10.17 1.08 7.38
CA ASN A 310 11.27 2.03 7.68
C ASN A 310 11.32 2.51 9.13
N SER A 311 10.50 2.00 10.03
CA SER A 311 10.53 2.35 11.46
C SER A 311 11.70 1.69 12.24
N SER A 312 12.83 1.43 11.57
CA SER A 312 14.07 1.05 12.25
C SER A 312 14.61 2.28 13.02
N GLY A 313 13.99 2.59 14.16
CA GLY A 313 14.65 3.34 15.19
C GLY A 313 15.99 2.67 15.47
N LYS A 314 17.05 3.46 15.55
CA LYS A 314 18.38 3.06 15.96
C LYS A 314 18.31 2.15 17.19
N ALA A 315 18.28 0.84 16.97
CA ALA A 315 18.58 -0.11 18.03
C ALA A 315 20.03 0.14 18.42
N ALA A 316 20.24 0.50 19.67
CA ALA A 316 21.53 0.79 20.27
C ALA A 316 22.51 -0.34 19.93
N ARG A 317 23.60 0.04 19.27
CA ARG A 317 24.81 -0.77 19.15
C ARG A 317 25.35 -0.99 20.57
N GLN A 318 24.94 -2.06 21.20
CA GLN A 318 25.55 -2.55 22.42
C GLN A 318 26.95 -3.02 22.05
N LYS A 319 27.95 -2.19 22.37
CA LYS A 319 29.37 -2.58 22.33
C LYS A 319 29.56 -3.71 23.32
N SER A 320 29.75 -4.92 22.83
CA SER A 320 30.26 -6.01 23.63
C SER A 320 31.74 -5.69 23.96
N SER A 321 31.97 -5.27 25.17
CA SER A 321 33.31 -5.23 25.75
C SER A 321 33.76 -6.67 25.99
N LYS A 322 34.74 -7.15 25.21
CA LYS A 322 35.49 -8.36 25.54
C LYS A 322 36.24 -8.16 26.88
N PRO A 323 36.22 -9.12 27.81
CA PRO A 323 37.11 -9.10 28.94
C PRO A 323 38.55 -9.38 28.48
N ARG A 324 39.47 -8.53 28.89
CA ARG A 324 40.91 -8.82 28.83
C ARG A 324 41.21 -9.83 29.92
N THR A 325 41.69 -10.99 29.52
CA THR A 325 42.37 -11.92 30.42
C THR A 325 43.85 -11.56 30.47
N ASN A 326 44.34 -11.36 31.70
CA ASN A 326 45.74 -11.40 32.04
C ASN A 326 46.24 -12.84 31.97
#